data_9d36113dbd67ad2d635b2e1b4ba38c7f
#
_entry.id   9d36113dbd67ad2d635b2e1b4ba38c7f
#
_cell.length_a   1.000
_cell.length_b   1.000
_cell.length_c   1.000
_cell.angle_alpha   90.00
_cell.angle_beta   90.00
_cell.angle_gamma   90.00
#
_symmetry.space_group_name_H-M   'P 1'
#
loop_
_entity.id
_entity.type
_entity.pdbx_description
1 polymer ?
#
loop_
_entity_poly.entity_id
_entity_poly.type
_entity_poly.pdbx_seq_one_letter_code
_entity_poly.pdbx_strand_id
1 'polypeptide(L)'
;MGHPGRLTSGGAIRLDIPPGQSSLRCMKYRLWRFFAALALASSLLATEPGLPEAPAWAQPGTPGHKQVPPPVDFHRPTVNFAGPIGLFEGQSDVGGPLLPGSAAYDAATKQYTISSASYNIWYTRDELRFLWKKMSGDVSLTADITFPNPKGYGDRKAVLIVRQDLDDDSKEIMTALHGAGLIHLALRPEKNANIKEACRLKAGDRPPGAAPIRLGLEKHGDTFTLLVSLNGEPLHQAGTTAELHFDGPFYLGIGFCSHLPVTSDTAVLANVVIESAVSLARAAPGAEGAVREPAAAETVKR
;
A
#
# COMPACT_ATOMS: atom_id res chain seq x y z
N MET A 1 26.31 1.15 63.46
CA MET A 1 25.29 0.53 64.33
C MET A 1 24.17 0.13 63.42
N GLY A 2 23.80 -1.01 63.18
CA GLY A 2 23.87 -2.34 63.64
C GLY A 2 23.32 -3.28 62.55
N HIS A 3 23.93 -4.38 62.47
CA HIS A 3 23.68 -5.57 61.65
C HIS A 3 22.43 -6.38 62.12
N PRO A 4 22.21 -7.57 61.61
CA PRO A 4 21.40 -8.09 60.49
C PRO A 4 20.41 -9.20 60.95
N GLY A 5 19.59 -9.75 60.08
CA GLY A 5 18.77 -10.93 60.38
C GLY A 5 18.38 -11.63 59.08
N ARG A 6 18.93 -12.61 58.75
CA ARG A 6 19.03 -14.09 58.87
C ARG A 6 17.83 -14.83 58.27
N LEU A 7 18.18 -15.66 57.31
CA LEU A 7 17.55 -16.80 56.62
C LEU A 7 16.69 -17.78 57.49
N THR A 8 15.65 -18.38 56.86
CA THR A 8 15.18 -19.75 57.05
C THR A 8 14.54 -20.23 55.75
N SER A 9 15.12 -21.18 54.99
CA SER A 9 15.00 -22.65 55.03
C SER A 9 13.56 -23.13 54.78
N GLY A 10 13.23 -23.72 53.63
CA GLY A 10 13.29 -25.14 53.38
C GLY A 10 11.90 -25.77 53.48
N GLY A 11 11.40 -26.34 52.41
CA GLY A 11 10.22 -27.19 52.38
C GLY A 11 10.21 -28.03 51.09
N ALA A 12 10.94 -29.14 51.10
CA ALA A 12 10.86 -30.17 50.07
C ALA A 12 9.64 -31.05 50.33
N ILE A 13 8.74 -31.16 49.38
CA ILE A 13 7.64 -32.12 49.39
C ILE A 13 8.14 -33.41 48.74
N ARG A 14 8.17 -34.49 49.52
CA ARG A 14 8.49 -35.85 49.12
C ARG A 14 7.19 -36.54 48.73
N LEU A 15 7.10 -37.07 47.54
CA LEU A 15 6.01 -37.94 47.10
C LEU A 15 6.48 -39.39 47.26
N ASP A 16 5.80 -40.14 48.14
CA ASP A 16 5.97 -41.56 48.36
C ASP A 16 5.26 -42.37 47.27
N ILE A 17 5.98 -43.33 46.71
CA ILE A 17 5.46 -44.35 45.78
C ILE A 17 5.46 -45.69 46.53
N PRO A 18 4.33 -46.41 46.63
CA PRO A 18 4.31 -47.74 47.24
C PRO A 18 4.78 -48.84 46.28
N PRO A 19 5.41 -49.91 46.75
CA PRO A 19 5.87 -51.01 45.93
C PRO A 19 4.87 -52.20 45.94
N GLY A 20 4.91 -52.99 44.87
CA GLY A 20 4.36 -54.34 44.79
C GLY A 20 3.48 -54.54 43.56
N GLN A 21 3.57 -55.54 42.79
CA GLN A 21 3.99 -56.93 42.92
C GLN A 21 4.28 -57.52 41.56
N SER A 22 5.31 -58.35 41.53
CA SER A 22 5.66 -59.22 40.42
C SER A 22 4.66 -60.40 40.30
N SER A 23 4.24 -60.71 39.09
CA SER A 23 3.85 -62.07 38.74
C SER A 23 4.22 -62.38 37.25
N LEU A 24 5.28 -63.18 37.16
CA LEU A 24 5.62 -63.96 35.97
C LEU A 24 4.51 -64.99 35.75
N ARG A 25 3.93 -64.93 34.53
CA ARG A 25 3.34 -66.14 33.91
C ARG A 25 3.80 -66.26 32.46
N CYS A 26 4.61 -67.28 32.29
CA CYS A 26 5.06 -67.87 31.06
C CYS A 26 3.86 -68.42 30.29
N MET A 27 3.66 -68.09 29.02
CA MET A 27 2.88 -68.86 28.07
C MET A 27 3.36 -68.65 26.62
N LYS A 28 4.10 -69.65 26.21
CA LYS A 28 4.23 -70.40 24.92
C LYS A 28 3.87 -69.69 23.63
N TYR A 29 4.90 -69.63 22.80
CA TYR A 29 4.99 -69.49 21.36
C TYR A 29 3.75 -69.90 20.56
N ARG A 30 3.24 -68.96 19.72
CA ARG A 30 2.70 -69.26 18.41
C ARG A 30 3.30 -68.31 17.41
N LEU A 31 4.17 -68.85 16.54
CA LEU A 31 4.62 -68.22 15.31
C LEU A 31 3.40 -67.91 14.44
N TRP A 32 3.14 -66.67 14.21
CA TRP A 32 2.36 -66.24 13.06
C TRP A 32 3.18 -65.22 12.25
N ARG A 33 3.55 -65.69 11.05
CA ARG A 33 4.23 -64.90 10.04
C ARG A 33 3.26 -63.81 9.59
N PHE A 34 3.41 -62.59 10.05
CA PHE A 34 2.84 -61.46 9.38
C PHE A 34 3.89 -60.91 8.42
N PHE A 35 3.64 -61.03 7.12
CA PHE A 35 4.29 -60.27 6.11
C PHE A 35 3.96 -58.80 6.35
N ALA A 36 4.91 -58.04 6.89
CA ALA A 36 4.87 -56.61 6.84
C ALA A 36 5.14 -56.19 5.42
N ALA A 37 4.08 -55.93 4.68
CA ALA A 37 4.16 -55.16 3.44
C ALA A 37 4.63 -53.74 3.81
N LEU A 38 5.91 -53.47 3.58
CA LEU A 38 6.49 -52.14 3.66
C LEU A 38 5.94 -51.34 2.47
N ALA A 39 4.79 -50.71 2.69
CA ALA A 39 4.31 -49.69 1.76
C ALA A 39 5.29 -48.53 1.84
N LEU A 40 6.18 -48.43 0.86
CA LEU A 40 6.89 -47.19 0.55
C LEU A 40 5.81 -46.17 0.15
N ALA A 41 5.33 -45.41 1.12
CA ALA A 41 4.68 -44.16 0.85
C ALA A 41 5.77 -43.23 0.30
N SER A 42 5.93 -43.19 -1.01
CA SER A 42 6.62 -42.12 -1.70
C SER A 42 5.83 -40.88 -1.40
N SER A 43 6.24 -40.15 -0.35
CA SER A 43 5.82 -38.76 -0.14
C SER A 43 6.30 -37.99 -1.36
N LEU A 44 5.41 -37.81 -2.33
CA LEU A 44 5.54 -36.72 -3.29
C LEU A 44 5.52 -35.45 -2.43
N LEU A 45 6.71 -35.01 -2.03
CA LEU A 45 6.93 -33.63 -1.64
C LEU A 45 6.51 -32.81 -2.85
N ALA A 46 5.27 -32.33 -2.84
CA ALA A 46 4.86 -31.24 -3.71
C ALA A 46 5.82 -30.10 -3.34
N THR A 47 6.81 -29.89 -4.17
CA THR A 47 7.64 -28.67 -4.11
C THR A 47 6.63 -27.54 -4.27
N GLU A 48 6.44 -26.76 -3.22
CA GLU A 48 5.72 -25.49 -3.32
C GLU A 48 6.29 -24.78 -4.57
N PRO A 49 5.43 -24.30 -5.48
CA PRO A 49 5.93 -23.56 -6.63
C PRO A 49 6.81 -22.43 -6.07
N GLY A 50 8.09 -22.48 -6.41
CA GLY A 50 9.04 -21.44 -5.99
C GLY A 50 8.51 -20.07 -6.37
N LEU A 51 8.83 -19.05 -5.57
CA LEU A 51 8.49 -17.67 -5.93
C LEU A 51 8.98 -17.38 -7.36
N PRO A 52 8.18 -16.68 -8.17
CA PRO A 52 8.59 -16.31 -9.51
C PRO A 52 9.89 -15.52 -9.45
N GLU A 53 10.83 -15.84 -10.34
CA GLU A 53 12.10 -15.14 -10.41
C GLU A 53 11.90 -13.76 -11.05
N ALA A 54 12.38 -12.72 -10.38
CA ALA A 54 12.38 -11.38 -10.96
C ALA A 54 13.28 -11.35 -12.20
N PRO A 55 12.92 -10.60 -13.25
CA PRO A 55 13.81 -10.36 -14.39
C PRO A 55 15.18 -9.88 -13.93
N ALA A 56 16.22 -10.25 -14.64
CA ALA A 56 17.61 -9.91 -14.26
C ALA A 56 17.82 -8.40 -14.01
N TRP A 57 17.14 -7.54 -14.78
CA TRP A 57 17.20 -6.09 -14.63
C TRP A 57 16.51 -5.59 -13.35
N ALA A 58 15.60 -6.35 -12.76
CA ALA A 58 14.84 -6.00 -11.58
C ALA A 58 15.25 -6.76 -10.30
N GLN A 59 16.26 -7.61 -10.36
CA GLN A 59 16.71 -8.38 -9.19
C GLN A 59 17.39 -7.52 -8.13
N PRO A 60 17.06 -7.70 -6.83
CA PRO A 60 17.74 -7.01 -5.75
C PRO A 60 19.25 -7.15 -5.80
N GLY A 61 19.97 -6.05 -5.57
CA GLY A 61 21.43 -6.02 -5.57
C GLY A 61 22.08 -5.93 -6.96
N THR A 62 21.33 -6.08 -8.04
CA THR A 62 21.85 -5.81 -9.39
C THR A 62 21.86 -4.30 -9.66
N PRO A 63 22.74 -3.80 -10.55
CA PRO A 63 22.68 -2.40 -10.99
C PRO A 63 21.29 -2.01 -11.55
N GLY A 64 20.60 -2.95 -12.21
CA GLY A 64 19.27 -2.78 -12.78
C GLY A 64 18.20 -2.54 -11.75
N HIS A 65 18.31 -3.05 -10.56
CA HIS A 65 17.34 -2.90 -9.51
C HIS A 65 17.08 -1.44 -9.09
N LYS A 66 18.08 -0.57 -9.18
CA LYS A 66 17.97 0.80 -8.64
C LYS A 66 17.67 1.86 -9.68
N GLN A 67 18.20 1.74 -10.88
CA GLN A 67 18.31 2.88 -11.80
C GLN A 67 18.13 2.50 -13.28
N VAL A 68 17.90 1.24 -13.61
CA VAL A 68 17.78 0.81 -15.00
C VAL A 68 16.32 0.77 -15.40
N PRO A 69 15.92 1.47 -16.47
CA PRO A 69 14.56 1.36 -17.00
C PRO A 69 14.29 -0.09 -17.44
N PRO A 70 13.03 -0.54 -17.33
CA PRO A 70 12.65 -1.82 -17.92
C PRO A 70 12.93 -1.81 -19.44
N PRO A 71 13.14 -2.97 -20.08
CA PRO A 71 13.25 -3.05 -21.53
C PRO A 71 12.08 -2.35 -22.22
N VAL A 72 12.33 -1.73 -23.37
CA VAL A 72 11.34 -0.88 -24.08
C VAL A 72 10.06 -1.63 -24.45
N ASP A 73 10.20 -2.91 -24.75
CA ASP A 73 9.13 -3.83 -25.11
C ASP A 73 8.55 -4.63 -23.91
N PHE A 74 9.00 -4.32 -22.69
CA PHE A 74 8.52 -4.99 -21.51
C PHE A 74 7.20 -4.41 -21.05
N HIS A 75 6.15 -5.20 -21.23
CA HIS A 75 4.79 -4.91 -20.76
C HIS A 75 4.21 -6.13 -20.07
N ARG A 76 3.49 -5.89 -18.98
CA ARG A 76 2.60 -6.88 -18.38
C ARG A 76 1.19 -6.31 -18.26
N PRO A 77 0.17 -7.10 -18.61
CA PRO A 77 -1.21 -6.65 -18.50
C PRO A 77 -1.58 -6.38 -17.04
N THR A 78 -2.30 -5.30 -16.81
CA THR A 78 -2.89 -4.98 -15.52
C THR A 78 -3.92 -6.02 -15.14
N VAL A 79 -3.89 -6.46 -13.89
CA VAL A 79 -4.87 -7.38 -13.31
C VAL A 79 -5.88 -6.58 -12.48
N ASN A 80 -7.16 -6.64 -12.87
CA ASN A 80 -8.23 -5.96 -12.16
C ASN A 80 -8.91 -6.92 -11.18
N PHE A 81 -9.24 -6.41 -9.99
CA PHE A 81 -9.94 -7.16 -8.96
C PHE A 81 -11.37 -6.66 -8.84
N ALA A 82 -12.30 -7.58 -8.58
CA ALA A 82 -13.71 -7.26 -8.46
C ALA A 82 -14.02 -6.52 -7.16
N GLY A 83 -14.99 -5.59 -7.25
CA GLY A 83 -15.62 -4.94 -6.12
C GLY A 83 -14.94 -3.66 -5.63
N PRO A 84 -15.73 -2.78 -5.05
CA PRO A 84 -15.26 -1.53 -4.44
C PRO A 84 -14.54 -1.82 -3.12
N ILE A 85 -13.71 -0.86 -2.69
CA ILE A 85 -13.02 -0.89 -1.41
C ILE A 85 -13.00 0.51 -0.78
N GLY A 86 -13.73 0.69 0.32
CA GLY A 86 -13.89 2.00 0.98
C GLY A 86 -14.45 3.07 0.02
N LEU A 87 -13.68 4.11 -0.27
CA LEU A 87 -14.05 5.20 -1.18
C LEU A 87 -13.83 4.88 -2.66
N PHE A 88 -13.12 3.79 -2.97
CA PHE A 88 -12.67 3.46 -4.31
C PHE A 88 -13.62 2.47 -5.00
N GLU A 89 -13.84 2.68 -6.30
CA GLU A 89 -14.74 1.89 -7.14
C GLU A 89 -14.10 0.59 -7.62
N GLY A 90 -12.77 0.58 -7.70
CA GLY A 90 -12.02 -0.57 -8.18
C GLY A 90 -10.61 -0.62 -7.64
N GLN A 91 -9.95 -1.72 -7.95
CA GLN A 91 -8.61 -2.03 -7.50
C GLN A 91 -7.87 -2.86 -8.55
N SER A 92 -6.58 -2.59 -8.71
CA SER A 92 -5.78 -3.22 -9.76
C SER A 92 -4.34 -3.46 -9.30
N ASP A 93 -3.74 -4.52 -9.84
CA ASP A 93 -2.29 -4.68 -9.90
C ASP A 93 -1.83 -4.17 -11.28
N VAL A 94 -1.47 -2.88 -11.31
CA VAL A 94 -0.97 -2.25 -12.53
C VAL A 94 0.37 -2.85 -12.90
N GLY A 95 0.57 -3.12 -14.20
CA GLY A 95 1.80 -3.72 -14.72
C GLY A 95 2.02 -5.18 -14.32
N GLY A 96 1.00 -5.86 -13.81
CA GLY A 96 1.00 -7.29 -13.50
C GLY A 96 2.21 -7.74 -12.67
N PRO A 97 2.40 -7.24 -11.41
CA PRO A 97 3.48 -7.68 -10.54
C PRO A 97 3.58 -9.20 -10.46
N LEU A 98 4.80 -9.73 -10.28
CA LEU A 98 5.05 -11.18 -10.17
C LEU A 98 4.31 -11.83 -9.01
N LEU A 99 4.16 -11.11 -7.91
CA LEU A 99 3.37 -11.52 -6.75
C LEU A 99 2.12 -10.62 -6.70
N PRO A 100 0.93 -11.21 -6.62
CA PRO A 100 -0.30 -10.44 -6.49
C PRO A 100 -0.28 -9.51 -5.27
N GLY A 101 -0.68 -8.27 -5.46
CA GLY A 101 -0.89 -7.33 -4.37
C GLY A 101 -2.19 -7.61 -3.61
N SER A 102 -2.33 -6.99 -2.46
CA SER A 102 -3.57 -7.04 -1.68
C SER A 102 -3.92 -5.68 -1.10
N ALA A 103 -5.20 -5.49 -0.80
CA ALA A 103 -5.66 -4.31 -0.10
C ALA A 103 -6.81 -4.67 0.86
N ALA A 104 -6.85 -3.99 2.00
CA ALA A 104 -7.94 -4.08 2.96
C ALA A 104 -8.34 -2.68 3.41
N TYR A 105 -9.61 -2.52 3.76
CA TYR A 105 -10.15 -1.29 4.33
C TYR A 105 -10.83 -1.59 5.67
N ASP A 106 -10.37 -0.92 6.72
CA ASP A 106 -11.03 -0.94 8.02
C ASP A 106 -11.92 0.30 8.16
N ALA A 107 -13.22 0.09 8.16
CA ALA A 107 -14.21 1.16 8.27
C ALA A 107 -14.24 1.83 9.66
N ALA A 108 -13.82 1.14 10.71
CA ALA A 108 -13.81 1.69 12.07
C ALA A 108 -12.66 2.70 12.24
N THR A 109 -11.48 2.39 11.69
CA THR A 109 -10.30 3.25 11.75
C THR A 109 -10.11 4.12 10.50
N LYS A 110 -10.92 3.90 9.45
CA LYS A 110 -10.81 4.55 8.13
C LYS A 110 -9.42 4.41 7.50
N GLN A 111 -8.84 3.22 7.65
CA GLN A 111 -7.50 2.91 7.17
C GLN A 111 -7.53 1.94 5.99
N TYR A 112 -6.71 2.22 5.01
CA TYR A 112 -6.38 1.32 3.91
C TYR A 112 -5.02 0.70 4.19
N THR A 113 -4.94 -0.62 4.20
CA THR A 113 -3.68 -1.38 4.24
C THR A 113 -3.44 -1.93 2.84
N ILE A 114 -2.36 -1.50 2.20
CA ILE A 114 -2.02 -1.88 0.83
C ILE A 114 -0.68 -2.61 0.84
N SER A 115 -0.67 -3.83 0.34
CA SER A 115 0.55 -4.64 0.21
C SER A 115 0.85 -4.91 -1.26
N SER A 116 2.12 -4.82 -1.62
CA SER A 116 2.58 -5.03 -2.99
C SER A 116 4.02 -5.53 -3.02
N ALA A 117 4.33 -6.36 -4.02
CA ALA A 117 5.67 -6.75 -4.42
C ALA A 117 5.90 -6.25 -5.84
N SER A 118 6.08 -4.96 -6.01
CA SER A 118 6.15 -4.28 -7.30
C SER A 118 7.53 -3.65 -7.52
N TYR A 119 7.94 -3.59 -8.78
CA TYR A 119 9.25 -3.07 -9.17
C TYR A 119 9.37 -1.56 -8.91
N ASN A 120 8.54 -0.74 -9.56
CA ASN A 120 8.65 0.71 -9.47
C ASN A 120 7.39 1.41 -10.03
N ILE A 121 7.25 2.71 -9.70
CA ILE A 121 6.40 3.68 -10.37
C ILE A 121 7.36 4.76 -10.88
N TRP A 122 8.02 4.51 -12.03
CA TRP A 122 9.05 5.36 -12.60
C TRP A 122 9.37 4.95 -14.04
N TYR A 123 10.22 5.70 -14.73
CA TYR A 123 10.59 5.49 -16.12
C TYR A 123 9.35 5.45 -17.05
N THR A 124 9.28 4.45 -17.91
CA THR A 124 8.22 4.28 -18.90
C THR A 124 7.14 3.29 -18.49
N ARG A 125 7.33 2.59 -17.36
CA ARG A 125 6.44 1.52 -16.90
C ARG A 125 6.27 1.56 -15.39
N ASP A 126 5.07 1.23 -14.95
CA ASP A 126 4.71 1.17 -13.53
C ASP A 126 4.31 -0.23 -13.12
N GLU A 127 4.70 -0.59 -11.90
CA GLU A 127 4.12 -1.71 -11.18
C GLU A 127 3.66 -1.23 -9.81
N LEU A 128 2.37 -1.34 -9.51
CA LEU A 128 1.82 -0.97 -8.20
C LEU A 128 0.50 -1.65 -7.91
N ARG A 129 0.18 -1.84 -6.63
CA ARG A 129 -1.18 -2.06 -6.17
C ARG A 129 -1.90 -0.71 -6.13
N PHE A 130 -3.02 -0.57 -6.86
CA PHE A 130 -3.75 0.68 -7.07
C PHE A 130 -5.21 0.54 -6.68
N LEU A 131 -5.71 1.43 -5.83
CA LEU A 131 -7.13 1.60 -5.50
C LEU A 131 -7.60 2.89 -6.16
N TRP A 132 -8.66 2.82 -6.97
CA TRP A 132 -9.02 3.91 -7.84
C TRP A 132 -10.53 4.19 -7.91
N LYS A 133 -10.83 5.43 -8.25
CA LYS A 133 -12.14 5.92 -8.60
C LYS A 133 -12.07 6.72 -9.89
N LYS A 134 -13.06 6.53 -10.79
CA LYS A 134 -13.18 7.37 -12.00
C LYS A 134 -13.71 8.74 -11.63
N MET A 135 -13.01 9.78 -12.03
CA MET A 135 -13.34 11.18 -11.75
C MET A 135 -13.14 12.02 -12.99
N SER A 136 -13.64 13.26 -12.98
CA SER A 136 -13.41 14.29 -13.98
C SER A 136 -13.47 15.67 -13.36
N GLY A 137 -12.90 16.68 -14.02
CA GLY A 137 -12.87 18.05 -13.51
C GLY A 137 -11.84 18.25 -12.40
N ASP A 138 -12.09 19.24 -11.56
CA ASP A 138 -11.21 19.57 -10.42
C ASP A 138 -11.44 18.62 -9.27
N VAL A 139 -10.34 18.18 -8.67
CA VAL A 139 -10.35 17.21 -7.58
C VAL A 139 -9.22 17.47 -6.58
N SER A 140 -9.44 17.08 -5.33
CA SER A 140 -8.41 17.00 -4.31
C SER A 140 -8.43 15.60 -3.69
N LEU A 141 -7.25 15.01 -3.49
CA LEU A 141 -7.06 13.75 -2.79
C LEU A 141 -6.00 13.94 -1.72
N THR A 142 -6.32 13.60 -0.48
CA THR A 142 -5.38 13.67 0.66
C THR A 142 -5.36 12.40 1.45
N ALA A 143 -4.22 12.05 2.06
CA ALA A 143 -4.07 10.89 2.93
C ALA A 143 -2.92 11.05 3.92
N ASP A 144 -3.08 10.46 5.11
CA ASP A 144 -2.00 10.22 6.07
C ASP A 144 -1.28 8.93 5.70
N ILE A 145 0.05 8.95 5.58
CA ILE A 145 0.84 7.82 5.11
C ILE A 145 1.77 7.30 6.19
N THR A 146 1.77 5.98 6.38
CA THR A 146 2.66 5.27 7.30
C THR A 146 3.20 4.01 6.67
N PHE A 147 4.47 3.70 6.92
CA PHE A 147 5.10 2.43 6.57
C PHE A 147 5.33 1.61 7.84
N PRO A 148 4.53 0.55 8.10
CA PRO A 148 4.64 -0.25 9.32
C PRO A 148 5.99 -0.96 9.47
N ASN A 149 6.61 -1.36 8.34
CA ASN A 149 7.92 -2.01 8.35
C ASN A 149 9.06 -0.97 8.37
N PRO A 150 9.74 -0.76 9.51
CA PRO A 150 10.82 0.23 9.59
C PRO A 150 12.08 -0.17 8.79
N LYS A 151 12.18 -1.45 8.43
CA LYS A 151 13.31 -2.02 7.66
C LYS A 151 12.99 -2.20 6.18
N GLY A 152 11.83 -1.75 5.73
CA GLY A 152 11.44 -1.82 4.32
C GLY A 152 12.37 -1.00 3.43
N TYR A 153 12.36 -1.30 2.14
CA TYR A 153 13.27 -0.66 1.19
C TYR A 153 13.06 0.86 1.14
N GLY A 154 14.16 1.61 1.06
CA GLY A 154 14.12 3.07 1.14
C GLY A 154 13.39 3.75 -0.01
N ASP A 155 13.40 3.13 -1.20
CA ASP A 155 12.72 3.67 -2.39
C ASP A 155 11.29 3.14 -2.57
N ARG A 156 10.78 2.25 -1.67
CA ARG A 156 9.34 1.93 -1.66
C ARG A 156 8.54 3.22 -1.59
N LYS A 157 7.39 3.26 -2.22
CA LYS A 157 6.60 4.50 -2.26
C LYS A 157 5.11 4.25 -2.14
N ALA A 158 4.45 5.08 -1.33
CA ALA A 158 3.02 5.26 -1.34
C ALA A 158 2.68 6.52 -2.14
N VAL A 159 1.66 6.44 -2.99
CA VAL A 159 1.31 7.50 -3.94
C VAL A 159 -0.14 7.92 -3.83
N LEU A 160 -0.38 9.21 -4.05
CA LEU A 160 -1.65 9.77 -4.48
C LEU A 160 -1.47 10.10 -5.96
N ILE A 161 -2.31 9.53 -6.84
CA ILE A 161 -2.02 9.49 -8.27
C ILE A 161 -3.27 9.69 -9.11
N VAL A 162 -3.11 10.39 -10.23
CA VAL A 162 -4.08 10.49 -11.32
C VAL A 162 -3.49 9.83 -12.56
N ARG A 163 -4.26 8.93 -13.18
CA ARG A 163 -3.88 8.19 -14.38
C ARG A 163 -4.94 8.31 -15.46
N GLN A 164 -4.53 8.42 -16.73
CA GLN A 164 -5.46 8.45 -17.87
C GLN A 164 -6.16 7.09 -18.05
N ASP A 165 -5.41 6.01 -17.88
CA ASP A 165 -5.87 4.63 -18.00
C ASP A 165 -5.17 3.72 -16.96
N LEU A 166 -5.45 2.42 -17.01
CA LEU A 166 -4.89 1.43 -16.11
C LEU A 166 -3.70 0.67 -16.70
N ASP A 167 -3.23 1.04 -17.89
CA ASP A 167 -2.05 0.40 -18.50
C ASP A 167 -0.77 0.79 -17.74
N ASP A 168 0.23 -0.08 -17.79
CA ASP A 168 1.50 0.11 -17.07
C ASP A 168 2.30 1.35 -17.51
N ASP A 169 2.00 1.90 -18.70
CA ASP A 169 2.66 3.05 -19.30
C ASP A 169 1.78 4.31 -19.38
N SER A 170 0.68 4.35 -18.67
CA SER A 170 -0.31 5.42 -18.68
C SER A 170 0.30 6.81 -18.49
N LYS A 171 -0.26 7.82 -19.18
CA LYS A 171 -0.11 9.23 -18.79
C LYS A 171 -0.56 9.39 -17.35
N GLU A 172 0.24 10.04 -16.50
CA GLU A 172 -0.04 10.14 -15.08
C GLU A 172 0.65 11.31 -14.39
N ILE A 173 0.15 11.66 -13.20
CA ILE A 173 0.82 12.56 -12.27
C ILE A 173 0.58 12.07 -10.84
N MET A 174 1.62 12.13 -10.01
CA MET A 174 1.57 11.62 -8.64
C MET A 174 2.30 12.53 -7.65
N THR A 175 1.79 12.56 -6.43
CA THR A 175 2.59 12.86 -5.24
C THR A 175 2.98 11.56 -4.57
N ALA A 176 4.23 11.43 -4.15
CA ALA A 176 4.75 10.21 -3.56
C ALA A 176 5.52 10.48 -2.28
N LEU A 177 5.32 9.61 -1.27
CA LEU A 177 6.21 9.48 -0.10
C LEU A 177 7.01 8.20 -0.23
N HIS A 178 8.35 8.32 -0.17
CA HIS A 178 9.26 7.18 -0.13
C HIS A 178 9.54 6.72 1.30
N GLY A 179 9.95 5.47 1.44
CA GLY A 179 10.36 4.90 2.72
C GLY A 179 11.51 5.63 3.40
N ALA A 180 12.43 6.23 2.62
CA ALA A 180 13.54 7.05 3.10
C ALA A 180 13.16 8.54 3.31
N GLY A 181 11.87 8.90 3.24
CA GLY A 181 11.38 10.26 3.49
C GLY A 181 11.52 11.23 2.32
N LEU A 182 11.86 10.77 1.11
CA LEU A 182 11.73 11.58 -0.09
C LEU A 182 10.25 11.80 -0.42
N ILE A 183 9.90 13.03 -0.76
CA ILE A 183 8.57 13.42 -1.25
C ILE A 183 8.75 14.11 -2.59
N HIS A 184 7.90 13.82 -3.57
CA HIS A 184 7.95 14.50 -4.86
C HIS A 184 6.57 14.64 -5.51
N LEU A 185 6.48 15.62 -6.44
CA LEU A 185 5.48 15.69 -7.50
C LEU A 185 6.17 15.27 -8.79
N ALA A 186 5.65 14.25 -9.47
CA ALA A 186 6.24 13.73 -10.70
C ALA A 186 5.14 13.31 -11.68
N LEU A 187 5.43 13.38 -12.99
CA LEU A 187 4.46 13.11 -14.05
C LEU A 187 5.07 12.36 -15.22
N ARG A 188 4.27 11.51 -15.86
CA ARG A 188 4.48 10.97 -17.21
C ARG A 188 3.59 11.75 -18.17
N PRO A 189 4.17 12.63 -19.02
CA PRO A 189 3.39 13.58 -19.80
C PRO A 189 2.56 12.93 -20.91
N GLU A 190 2.99 11.78 -21.37
CA GLU A 190 2.37 11.00 -22.44
C GLU A 190 2.52 9.51 -22.15
N LYS A 191 1.65 8.70 -22.72
CA LYS A 191 1.78 7.25 -22.65
C LYS A 191 3.17 6.81 -23.14
N ASN A 192 3.81 5.88 -22.41
CA ASN A 192 5.15 5.36 -22.73
C ASN A 192 6.30 6.39 -22.62
N ALA A 193 6.07 7.59 -22.11
CA ALA A 193 7.15 8.54 -21.84
C ALA A 193 7.85 8.25 -20.50
N ASN A 194 9.07 8.76 -20.33
CA ASN A 194 9.72 8.75 -19.04
C ASN A 194 9.04 9.71 -18.06
N ILE A 195 9.00 9.32 -16.79
CA ILE A 195 8.58 10.22 -15.72
C ILE A 195 9.55 11.41 -15.60
N LYS A 196 8.98 12.58 -15.38
CA LYS A 196 9.67 13.83 -15.07
C LYS A 196 9.31 14.26 -13.66
N GLU A 197 10.31 14.62 -12.88
CA GLU A 197 10.08 15.18 -11.56
C GLU A 197 9.87 16.69 -11.65
N ALA A 198 8.74 17.18 -11.16
CA ALA A 198 8.41 18.60 -11.14
C ALA A 198 8.94 19.30 -9.89
N CYS A 199 8.82 18.66 -8.73
CA CYS A 199 9.45 19.14 -7.50
C CYS A 199 9.83 17.99 -6.58
N ARG A 200 10.77 18.28 -5.67
CA ARG A 200 11.32 17.33 -4.71
C ARG A 200 11.56 18.02 -3.37
N LEU A 201 11.20 17.32 -2.28
CA LEU A 201 11.57 17.70 -0.93
C LEU A 201 11.89 16.46 -0.08
N LYS A 202 12.46 16.65 1.08
CA LYS A 202 12.76 15.58 2.02
C LYS A 202 12.08 15.87 3.36
N ALA A 203 11.45 14.87 3.93
CA ALA A 203 10.72 14.99 5.19
C ALA A 203 11.62 15.32 6.41
N GLY A 204 12.95 15.21 6.24
CA GLY A 204 13.88 15.37 7.36
C GLY A 204 13.89 14.17 8.31
N ASP A 205 14.69 14.28 9.37
CA ASP A 205 14.71 13.29 10.43
C ASP A 205 13.47 13.48 11.32
N ARG A 206 12.74 12.39 11.56
CA ARG A 206 11.50 12.41 12.31
C ARG A 206 11.67 11.60 13.60
N PRO A 207 11.28 12.16 14.76
CA PRO A 207 11.37 11.45 16.03
C PRO A 207 10.41 10.25 16.06
N PRO A 208 10.70 9.20 16.85
CA PRO A 208 9.75 8.13 17.11
C PRO A 208 8.42 8.71 17.62
N GLY A 209 7.30 8.24 17.06
CA GLY A 209 5.97 8.70 17.42
C GLY A 209 5.55 10.04 16.77
N ALA A 210 6.34 10.58 15.83
CA ALA A 210 5.89 11.72 15.03
C ALA A 210 4.55 11.43 14.33
N ALA A 211 3.73 12.46 14.14
CA ALA A 211 2.48 12.35 13.40
C ALA A 211 2.73 11.78 11.99
N PRO A 212 1.81 11.01 11.41
CA PRO A 212 1.94 10.57 10.02
C PRO A 212 2.22 11.73 9.07
N ILE A 213 2.95 11.50 8.00
CA ILE A 213 3.07 12.49 6.93
C ILE A 213 1.75 12.50 6.18
N ARG A 214 1.13 13.68 6.07
CA ARG A 214 -0.05 13.88 5.24
C ARG A 214 0.37 14.47 3.90
N LEU A 215 -0.03 13.81 2.82
CA LEU A 215 0.14 14.31 1.45
C LEU A 215 -1.22 14.70 0.86
N GLY A 216 -1.17 15.63 -0.09
CA GLY A 216 -2.28 15.96 -0.97
C GLY A 216 -1.82 16.08 -2.41
N LEU A 217 -2.72 15.70 -3.32
CA LEU A 217 -2.64 15.97 -4.76
C LEU A 217 -3.91 16.73 -5.14
N GLU A 218 -3.74 17.96 -5.59
CA GLU A 218 -4.84 18.85 -5.97
C GLU A 218 -4.75 19.18 -7.46
N LYS A 219 -5.89 19.13 -8.14
CA LYS A 219 -6.03 19.43 -9.56
C LYS A 219 -7.03 20.56 -9.75
N HIS A 220 -6.57 21.66 -10.36
CA HIS A 220 -7.40 22.77 -10.84
C HIS A 220 -7.11 23.02 -12.32
N GLY A 221 -8.11 22.78 -13.18
CA GLY A 221 -7.85 22.75 -14.61
C GLY A 221 -6.80 21.70 -14.95
N ASP A 222 -5.73 22.09 -15.60
CA ASP A 222 -4.59 21.21 -15.92
C ASP A 222 -3.43 21.37 -14.92
N THR A 223 -3.56 22.26 -13.93
CA THR A 223 -2.55 22.53 -12.92
C THR A 223 -2.67 21.57 -11.75
N PHE A 224 -1.56 20.95 -11.36
CA PHE A 224 -1.45 20.04 -10.22
C PHE A 224 -0.52 20.58 -9.15
N THR A 225 -0.95 20.43 -7.90
CA THR A 225 -0.26 20.94 -6.71
C THR A 225 0.01 19.81 -5.74
N LEU A 226 1.27 19.73 -5.25
CA LEU A 226 1.62 18.91 -4.07
C LEU A 226 1.28 19.70 -2.82
N LEU A 227 0.46 19.09 -1.95
CA LEU A 227 0.24 19.58 -0.58
C LEU A 227 0.93 18.66 0.42
N VAL A 228 1.46 19.23 1.50
CA VAL A 228 2.18 18.48 2.53
C VAL A 228 1.91 19.00 3.93
N SER A 229 1.85 18.07 4.90
CA SER A 229 1.99 18.32 6.33
C SER A 229 2.96 17.28 6.89
N LEU A 230 4.07 17.71 7.44
CA LEU A 230 5.15 16.84 7.90
C LEU A 230 5.02 16.48 9.38
N ASN A 231 4.49 17.39 10.20
CA ASN A 231 4.47 17.24 11.66
C ASN A 231 3.08 17.55 12.26
N GLY A 232 2.01 17.47 11.44
CA GLY A 232 0.65 17.75 11.89
C GLY A 232 0.22 19.22 11.73
N GLU A 233 1.04 20.06 11.10
CA GLU A 233 0.64 21.40 10.67
C GLU A 233 -0.43 21.32 9.58
N PRO A 234 -1.18 22.41 9.32
CA PRO A 234 -2.14 22.44 8.21
C PRO A 234 -1.47 22.11 6.88
N LEU A 235 -2.18 21.39 6.01
CA LEU A 235 -1.73 21.14 4.65
C LEU A 235 -1.42 22.45 3.93
N HIS A 236 -0.26 22.51 3.29
CA HIS A 236 0.19 23.66 2.54
C HIS A 236 0.89 23.22 1.25
N GLN A 237 0.88 24.08 0.24
CA GLN A 237 1.58 23.82 -1.01
C GLN A 237 3.09 23.70 -0.75
N ALA A 238 3.69 22.68 -1.37
CA ALA A 238 5.13 22.46 -1.34
C ALA A 238 5.70 22.43 -2.76
N GLY A 239 6.75 23.21 -2.98
CA GLY A 239 7.42 23.29 -4.28
C GLY A 239 6.59 23.96 -5.38
N THR A 240 6.95 23.64 -6.62
CA THR A 240 6.29 24.15 -7.83
C THR A 240 5.12 23.29 -8.24
N THR A 241 4.14 23.85 -8.91
CA THR A 241 3.07 23.13 -9.59
C THR A 241 3.57 22.45 -10.87
N ALA A 242 2.76 21.54 -11.39
CA ALA A 242 2.98 20.91 -12.69
C ALA A 242 1.72 21.00 -13.54
N GLU A 243 1.92 21.08 -14.86
CA GLU A 243 0.82 21.12 -15.85
C GLU A 243 0.71 19.76 -16.52
N LEU A 244 -0.51 19.19 -16.54
CA LEU A 244 -0.81 17.98 -17.28
C LEU A 244 -2.29 17.93 -17.67
N HIS A 245 -2.55 17.85 -18.98
CA HIS A 245 -3.89 17.70 -19.51
C HIS A 245 -4.34 16.23 -19.49
N PHE A 246 -5.57 15.97 -19.06
CA PHE A 246 -6.23 14.67 -19.15
C PHE A 246 -7.43 14.73 -20.09
N ASP A 247 -7.53 13.74 -20.99
CA ASP A 247 -8.58 13.66 -21.99
C ASP A 247 -9.83 12.97 -21.40
N GLY A 248 -10.78 13.76 -20.89
CA GLY A 248 -12.02 13.25 -20.31
C GLY A 248 -11.83 12.64 -18.90
N PRO A 249 -12.58 11.60 -18.52
CA PRO A 249 -12.46 10.97 -17.21
C PRO A 249 -11.09 10.32 -17.01
N PHE A 250 -10.59 10.40 -15.78
CA PHE A 250 -9.33 9.81 -15.32
C PHE A 250 -9.54 8.94 -14.09
N TYR A 251 -8.54 8.14 -13.73
CA TYR A 251 -8.50 7.34 -12.52
C TYR A 251 -7.73 8.09 -11.44
N LEU A 252 -8.42 8.49 -10.37
CA LEU A 252 -7.84 9.11 -9.17
C LEU A 252 -7.75 8.06 -8.07
N GLY A 253 -6.61 7.97 -7.38
CA GLY A 253 -6.52 7.00 -6.30
C GLY A 253 -5.22 6.98 -5.51
N ILE A 254 -5.13 5.96 -4.67
CA ILE A 254 -3.99 5.69 -3.82
C ILE A 254 -3.32 4.39 -4.23
N GLY A 255 -2.01 4.33 -4.13
CA GLY A 255 -1.26 3.14 -4.49
C GLY A 255 0.00 2.92 -3.69
N PHE A 256 0.53 1.71 -3.80
CA PHE A 256 1.78 1.34 -3.15
C PHE A 256 2.64 0.45 -4.04
N CYS A 257 3.95 0.69 -3.98
CA CYS A 257 5.01 -0.07 -4.63
C CYS A 257 6.12 -0.37 -3.60
N SER A 258 6.45 -1.65 -3.40
CA SER A 258 7.53 -2.05 -2.49
C SER A 258 8.93 -1.73 -3.03
N HIS A 259 9.05 -1.49 -4.34
CA HIS A 259 10.30 -1.36 -5.09
C HIS A 259 11.14 -2.66 -5.10
N LEU A 260 10.51 -3.79 -4.76
CA LEU A 260 11.11 -5.13 -4.71
C LEU A 260 10.16 -6.13 -5.38
N PRO A 261 10.45 -6.59 -6.63
CA PRO A 261 9.48 -7.34 -7.44
C PRO A 261 9.09 -8.72 -6.89
N VAL A 262 9.86 -9.28 -5.95
CA VAL A 262 9.58 -10.57 -5.30
C VAL A 262 9.51 -10.48 -3.78
N THR A 263 9.42 -9.26 -3.23
CA THR A 263 9.31 -9.03 -1.79
C THR A 263 8.15 -8.10 -1.50
N SER A 264 7.11 -8.63 -0.89
CA SER A 264 5.97 -7.83 -0.48
C SER A 264 6.33 -6.94 0.72
N ASP A 265 5.88 -5.69 0.66
CA ASP A 265 5.89 -4.76 1.79
C ASP A 265 4.52 -4.06 1.86
N THR A 266 4.31 -3.22 2.86
CA THR A 266 2.99 -2.65 3.17
C THR A 266 3.08 -1.16 3.44
N ALA A 267 2.08 -0.42 2.94
CA ALA A 267 1.77 0.94 3.35
C ALA A 267 0.38 0.99 4.00
N VAL A 268 0.22 1.85 4.99
CA VAL A 268 -1.08 2.22 5.59
C VAL A 268 -1.39 3.65 5.22
N LEU A 269 -2.56 3.85 4.59
CA LEU A 269 -3.07 5.16 4.25
C LEU A 269 -4.37 5.39 5.04
N ALA A 270 -4.35 6.40 5.91
CA ALA A 270 -5.47 6.75 6.78
C ALA A 270 -6.04 8.12 6.41
N ASN A 271 -7.26 8.41 6.92
CA ASN A 271 -7.91 9.70 6.74
C ASN A 271 -7.91 10.16 5.27
N VAL A 272 -8.16 9.20 4.37
CA VAL A 272 -8.25 9.47 2.92
C VAL A 272 -9.49 10.31 2.65
N VAL A 273 -9.31 11.46 2.00
CA VAL A 273 -10.38 12.35 1.60
C VAL A 273 -10.28 12.61 0.11
N ILE A 274 -11.40 12.47 -0.60
CA ILE A 274 -11.56 12.84 -2.01
C ILE A 274 -12.60 13.94 -2.09
N GLU A 275 -12.25 15.07 -2.65
CA GLU A 275 -13.15 16.20 -2.90
C GLU A 275 -13.23 16.47 -4.39
N SER A 276 -14.42 16.85 -4.86
CA SER A 276 -14.65 17.28 -6.25
C SER A 276 -14.89 18.79 -6.32
N ALA A 277 -14.88 19.37 -7.51
CA ALA A 277 -15.16 20.80 -7.74
C ALA A 277 -16.44 21.28 -7.01
N VAL A 278 -17.48 20.45 -6.94
CA VAL A 278 -18.74 20.77 -6.25
C VAL A 278 -18.53 20.90 -4.74
N SER A 279 -17.73 20.02 -4.12
CA SER A 279 -17.43 20.12 -2.69
C SER A 279 -16.43 21.23 -2.38
N LEU A 280 -15.44 21.47 -3.24
CA LEU A 280 -14.48 22.56 -3.11
C LEU A 280 -15.16 23.94 -3.21
N ALA A 281 -16.09 24.12 -4.14
CA ALA A 281 -16.88 25.35 -4.27
C ALA A 281 -17.77 25.63 -3.05
N ARG A 282 -18.28 24.59 -2.35
CA ARG A 282 -19.06 24.73 -1.11
C ARG A 282 -18.22 25.11 0.10
N ALA A 283 -16.95 24.73 0.13
CA ALA A 283 -16.02 25.00 1.22
C ALA A 283 -15.37 26.40 1.13
N ALA A 284 -15.51 27.10 0.00
CA ALA A 284 -14.95 28.44 -0.17
C ALA A 284 -15.65 29.45 0.78
N PRO A 285 -14.90 30.26 1.56
CA PRO A 285 -15.50 31.27 2.42
C PRO A 285 -16.26 32.30 1.58
N GLY A 286 -17.58 32.32 1.65
CA GLY A 286 -18.44 33.27 0.91
C GLY A 286 -19.57 32.64 0.09
N ALA A 287 -19.72 31.33 0.06
CA ALA A 287 -20.78 30.64 -0.73
C ALA A 287 -22.16 30.57 -0.03
N GLU A 288 -22.32 31.04 1.19
CA GLU A 288 -23.61 31.20 1.85
C GLU A 288 -24.27 32.52 1.41
N GLY A 289 -25.05 32.48 0.34
CA GLY A 289 -25.83 33.68 -0.01
C GLY A 289 -26.45 33.75 -1.39
N ALA A 290 -26.66 32.66 -2.12
CA ALA A 290 -27.34 32.72 -3.41
C ALA A 290 -28.40 31.63 -3.61
N VAL A 291 -29.30 31.45 -2.63
CA VAL A 291 -30.61 30.85 -2.92
C VAL A 291 -31.49 31.93 -3.53
N ARG A 292 -31.54 32.07 -4.83
CA ARG A 292 -32.55 32.86 -5.52
C ARG A 292 -33.91 32.16 -5.33
N GLU A 293 -34.76 32.81 -4.54
CA GLU A 293 -36.19 32.50 -4.47
C GLU A 293 -36.78 32.60 -5.90
N PRO A 294 -37.62 31.63 -6.35
CA PRO A 294 -38.28 31.75 -7.63
C PRO A 294 -39.28 32.88 -7.58
N ALA A 295 -39.14 33.84 -8.48
CA ALA A 295 -40.08 34.93 -8.65
C ALA A 295 -41.52 34.42 -8.83
N ALA A 296 -42.43 34.91 -7.94
CA ALA A 296 -43.85 34.65 -8.03
C ALA A 296 -44.41 35.08 -9.38
N ALA A 297 -45.15 34.18 -10.03
CA ALA A 297 -45.86 34.46 -11.26
C ALA A 297 -46.96 35.50 -11.00
N GLU A 298 -46.84 36.62 -11.66
CA GLU A 298 -47.85 37.67 -11.71
C GLU A 298 -49.09 37.16 -12.49
N THR A 299 -50.21 37.04 -11.77
CA THR A 299 -51.51 36.65 -12.33
C THR A 299 -52.12 37.89 -13.01
N VAL A 300 -52.10 37.93 -14.31
CA VAL A 300 -52.85 38.93 -15.08
C VAL A 300 -54.35 38.58 -15.03
N LYS A 301 -55.13 39.43 -14.37
CA LYS A 301 -56.60 39.42 -14.47
C LYS A 301 -57.01 40.16 -15.74
N ARG A 302 -57.83 39.51 -16.52
CA ARG A 302 -58.79 40.11 -17.41
C ARG A 302 -60.18 40.11 -16.80
#